data_ca9d9dd78512287163ed238d98c7a2e4
#
_entry.id   ca9d9dd78512287163ed238d98c7a2e4
#
_cell.length_a   1.000
_cell.length_b   1.000
_cell.length_c   1.000
_cell.angle_alpha   90.00
_cell.angle_beta   90.00
_cell.angle_gamma   90.00
#
_symmetry.space_group_name_H-M   'P 1'
#
loop_
_entity.id
_entity.type
_entity.pdbx_description
1 polymer ?
#
loop_
_entity_poly.entity_id
_entity_poly.type
_entity_poly.pdbx_seq_one_letter_code
_entity_poly.pdbx_strand_id
1 'polypeptide(L)'
;MTKQCYDFIVAGKQNSSNDTSGLYLCRLGNDGDRLQIFDSLSFPAESPGYMQLATTRNGLTMLYALSNSEVSWFVLTDEKGLVFSGKVPVGSDSAAHLCIDKSTRMLFTANYGDGTISYLPISDEGALGEAKVLLNGQGVHHGIEGQWGDGPEFRQESAHPHGVIVCGDQLYVADLGSNEVVCWSIDYDACRLYRSSSVLLHDLAGPRHIDFSDNGLYGYVLN
;
A
#
# COMPACT_ATOMS: atom_id res chain seq x y z
N MET A 1 11.04 4.44 35.79
CA MET A 1 10.32 3.96 34.59
C MET A 1 10.77 4.81 33.43
N THR A 2 11.56 4.25 32.53
CA THR A 2 11.93 4.93 31.27
C THR A 2 10.67 5.10 30.45
N LYS A 3 10.23 6.33 30.24
CA LYS A 3 9.11 6.63 29.34
C LYS A 3 9.51 6.20 27.93
N GLN A 4 8.69 5.38 27.30
CA GLN A 4 8.93 4.89 25.96
C GLN A 4 8.63 6.04 24.98
N CYS A 5 9.63 6.47 24.21
CA CYS A 5 9.43 7.40 23.10
C CYS A 5 8.94 6.62 21.88
N TYR A 6 8.01 7.19 21.16
CA TYR A 6 7.53 6.62 19.90
C TYR A 6 7.95 7.53 18.76
N ASP A 7 8.57 6.95 17.75
CA ASP A 7 8.92 7.65 16.52
C ASP A 7 7.91 7.32 15.43
N PHE A 8 7.57 8.31 14.61
CA PHE A 8 6.60 8.21 13.53
C PHE A 8 7.19 8.76 12.24
N ILE A 9 6.80 8.19 11.11
CA ILE A 9 7.07 8.74 9.80
C ILE A 9 5.75 9.28 9.26
N VAL A 10 5.74 10.54 8.88
CA VAL A 10 4.57 11.23 8.36
C VAL A 10 4.87 11.72 6.96
N ALA A 11 4.00 11.41 6.00
CA ALA A 11 4.00 12.04 4.69
C ALA A 11 3.12 13.28 4.71
N GLY A 12 3.59 14.37 4.12
CA GLY A 12 2.83 15.60 4.09
C GLY A 12 3.14 16.45 2.86
N LYS A 13 2.14 17.24 2.46
CA LYS A 13 2.26 18.25 1.44
C LYS A 13 2.34 19.62 2.12
N GLN A 14 3.37 20.40 1.85
CA GLN A 14 3.42 21.78 2.35
C GLN A 14 2.50 22.68 1.54
N ASN A 15 1.59 23.39 2.23
CA ASN A 15 0.69 24.38 1.63
C ASN A 15 1.40 25.73 1.37
N SER A 16 2.55 25.74 0.72
CA SER A 16 3.24 26.98 0.34
C SER A 16 3.60 26.96 -1.14
N SER A 17 3.83 28.12 -1.72
CA SER A 17 4.12 28.35 -3.14
C SER A 17 5.37 27.62 -3.69
N ASN A 18 6.10 26.91 -2.85
CA ASN A 18 7.17 25.96 -3.19
C ASN A 18 6.75 24.56 -2.74
N ASP A 19 5.83 23.98 -3.46
CA ASP A 19 5.16 22.69 -3.20
C ASP A 19 6.15 21.51 -3.17
N THR A 20 6.87 21.35 -2.06
CA THR A 20 7.69 20.18 -1.82
C THR A 20 6.93 19.22 -0.93
N SER A 21 6.51 18.10 -1.49
CA SER A 21 6.08 16.93 -0.71
C SER A 21 7.25 16.46 0.16
N GLY A 22 7.00 16.02 1.37
CA GLY A 22 8.04 15.62 2.30
C GLY A 22 7.68 14.40 3.12
N LEU A 23 8.72 13.68 3.54
CA LEU A 23 8.67 12.70 4.63
C LEU A 23 9.25 13.36 5.87
N TYR A 24 8.55 13.25 6.99
CA TYR A 24 8.93 13.85 8.26
C TYR A 24 9.11 12.75 9.29
N LEU A 25 10.29 12.72 9.93
CA LEU A 25 10.51 11.90 11.09
C LEU A 25 10.10 12.70 12.32
N CYS A 26 9.14 12.15 13.04
CA CYS A 26 8.51 12.81 14.17
C CYS A 26 8.67 11.96 15.42
N ARG A 27 8.87 12.61 16.56
CA ARG A 27 8.92 11.96 17.88
C ARG A 27 7.85 12.52 18.78
N LEU A 28 7.09 11.64 19.44
CA LEU A 28 6.19 12.05 20.49
C LEU A 28 7.00 12.39 21.75
N GLY A 29 6.84 13.59 22.27
CA GLY A 29 7.51 14.05 23.47
C GLY A 29 7.20 13.17 24.71
N ASN A 30 8.08 13.20 25.70
CA ASN A 30 7.96 12.37 26.92
C ASN A 30 6.71 12.62 27.75
N ASP A 31 6.07 13.76 27.58
CA ASP A 31 4.79 14.18 28.22
C ASP A 31 3.56 13.80 27.38
N GLY A 32 3.77 13.26 26.16
CA GLY A 32 2.68 12.83 25.29
C GLY A 32 1.93 13.98 24.59
N ASP A 33 2.35 15.23 24.81
CA ASP A 33 1.55 16.39 24.44
C ASP A 33 1.94 17.01 23.09
N ARG A 34 3.11 16.69 22.53
CA ARG A 34 3.58 17.30 21.27
C ARG A 34 4.37 16.34 20.40
N LEU A 35 3.99 16.28 19.13
CA LEU A 35 4.78 15.68 18.08
C LEU A 35 5.86 16.67 17.65
N GLN A 36 7.12 16.26 17.71
CA GLN A 36 8.27 17.06 17.27
C GLN A 36 8.85 16.47 16.00
N ILE A 37 9.03 17.31 14.98
CA ILE A 37 9.77 16.93 13.77
C ILE A 37 11.25 17.09 14.10
N PHE A 38 12.01 16.00 13.97
CA PHE A 38 13.45 16.03 14.21
C PHE A 38 14.27 15.84 12.93
N ASP A 39 13.65 15.34 11.85
CA ASP A 39 14.27 15.24 10.54
C ASP A 39 13.21 15.33 9.44
N SER A 40 13.60 15.73 8.24
CA SER A 40 12.73 15.81 7.08
C SER A 40 13.49 15.56 5.79
N LEU A 41 12.85 14.84 4.88
CA LEU A 41 13.36 14.58 3.56
C LEU A 41 12.37 15.12 2.52
N SER A 42 12.85 16.05 1.66
CA SER A 42 12.05 16.51 0.51
C SER A 42 11.83 15.35 -0.44
N PHE A 43 10.58 15.11 -0.80
CA PHE A 43 10.22 14.03 -1.70
C PHE A 43 10.28 14.53 -3.15
N PRO A 44 11.04 13.90 -4.04
CA PRO A 44 11.21 14.38 -5.41
C PRO A 44 10.01 14.13 -6.33
N ALA A 45 8.93 13.59 -5.79
CA ALA A 45 7.73 13.19 -6.52
C ALA A 45 6.46 13.68 -5.81
N GLU A 46 5.30 13.22 -6.28
CA GLU A 46 4.02 13.43 -5.59
C GLU A 46 4.07 12.87 -4.16
N SER A 47 3.34 13.51 -3.25
CA SER A 47 3.23 13.05 -1.86
C SER A 47 2.75 11.60 -1.82
N PRO A 48 3.42 10.71 -1.07
CA PRO A 48 2.98 9.32 -0.99
C PRO A 48 1.60 9.23 -0.35
N GLY A 49 0.74 8.46 -1.00
CA GLY A 49 -0.61 8.15 -0.51
C GLY A 49 -0.62 7.04 0.52
N TYR A 50 0.36 6.14 0.47
CA TYR A 50 0.51 5.03 1.41
C TYR A 50 1.97 4.71 1.69
N MET A 51 2.25 4.19 2.89
CA MET A 51 3.62 3.84 3.31
C MET A 51 3.61 2.60 4.19
N GLN A 52 4.66 1.80 4.10
CA GLN A 52 4.88 0.67 4.99
C GLN A 52 6.36 0.52 5.34
N LEU A 53 6.63 0.24 6.62
CA LEU A 53 7.94 -0.19 7.08
C LEU A 53 8.06 -1.72 6.97
N ALA A 54 9.23 -2.19 6.59
CA ALA A 54 9.57 -3.60 6.61
C ALA A 54 11.04 -3.81 6.98
N THR A 55 11.34 -4.97 7.55
CA THR A 55 12.72 -5.39 7.77
C THR A 55 13.12 -6.39 6.70
N THR A 56 14.20 -6.11 5.99
CA THR A 56 14.72 -6.99 4.94
C THR A 56 15.29 -8.27 5.51
N ARG A 57 15.54 -9.27 4.65
CA ARG A 57 16.20 -10.52 5.05
C ARG A 57 17.60 -10.30 5.61
N ASN A 58 18.28 -9.22 5.22
CA ASN A 58 19.59 -8.83 5.76
C ASN A 58 19.50 -7.91 7.00
N GLY A 59 18.29 -7.72 7.55
CA GLY A 59 18.08 -6.96 8.79
C GLY A 59 18.02 -5.44 8.63
N LEU A 60 17.96 -4.90 7.41
CA LEU A 60 17.81 -3.47 7.18
C LEU A 60 16.35 -3.07 7.41
N THR A 61 16.14 -1.96 8.08
CA THR A 61 14.80 -1.34 8.17
C THR A 61 14.59 -0.43 6.97
N MET A 62 13.56 -0.73 6.20
CA MET A 62 13.19 -0.03 4.98
C MET A 62 11.83 0.65 5.13
N LEU A 63 11.69 1.82 4.54
CA LEU A 63 10.40 2.46 4.26
C LEU A 63 10.11 2.34 2.77
N TYR A 64 8.94 1.83 2.44
CA TYR A 64 8.39 1.86 1.07
C TYR A 64 7.24 2.85 1.03
N ALA A 65 7.31 3.80 0.12
CA ALA A 65 6.36 4.91 -0.01
C ALA A 65 5.76 4.92 -1.42
N LEU A 66 4.45 4.67 -1.49
CA LEU A 66 3.67 4.59 -2.72
C LEU A 66 3.10 5.96 -3.06
N SER A 67 3.43 6.51 -4.20
CA SER A 67 2.67 7.54 -4.90
C SER A 67 1.70 6.91 -5.91
N ASN A 68 0.99 7.72 -6.68
CA ASN A 68 0.00 7.19 -7.65
C ASN A 68 0.60 6.22 -8.67
N SER A 69 1.86 6.42 -9.08
CA SER A 69 2.46 5.69 -10.21
C SER A 69 3.75 4.94 -9.87
N GLU A 70 4.36 5.20 -8.70
CA GLU A 70 5.66 4.64 -8.36
C GLU A 70 5.79 4.33 -6.86
N VAL A 71 6.67 3.37 -6.54
CA VAL A 71 7.13 3.15 -5.17
C VAL A 71 8.56 3.62 -5.05
N SER A 72 8.79 4.50 -4.07
CA SER A 72 10.12 4.89 -3.62
C SER A 72 10.50 4.12 -2.36
N TRP A 73 11.78 3.76 -2.20
CA TRP A 73 12.23 3.11 -0.98
C TRP A 73 13.42 3.82 -0.36
N PHE A 74 13.49 3.72 0.96
CA PHE A 74 14.46 4.39 1.81
C PHE A 74 14.99 3.41 2.83
N VAL A 75 16.28 3.50 3.14
CA VAL A 75 16.86 2.83 4.32
C VAL A 75 16.68 3.75 5.52
N LEU A 76 16.15 3.23 6.61
CA LEU A 76 16.12 3.92 7.89
C LEU A 76 17.37 3.58 8.69
N THR A 77 18.17 4.58 9.02
CA THR A 77 19.40 4.43 9.80
C THR A 77 19.38 5.31 11.05
N ASP A 78 20.05 4.87 12.11
CA ASP A 78 20.15 5.64 13.36
C ASP A 78 20.91 6.96 13.19
N GLU A 79 21.89 6.98 12.27
CA GLU A 79 22.76 8.15 12.09
C GLU A 79 22.19 9.21 11.14
N LYS A 80 21.51 8.78 10.09
CA LYS A 80 21.10 9.66 8.97
C LYS A 80 19.58 9.74 8.77
N GLY A 81 18.79 9.09 9.65
CA GLY A 81 17.35 9.00 9.44
C GLY A 81 17.00 8.23 8.16
N LEU A 82 16.13 8.77 7.32
CA LEU A 82 15.73 8.18 6.05
C LEU A 82 16.71 8.53 4.93
N VAL A 83 17.27 7.49 4.30
CA VAL A 83 18.18 7.62 3.15
C VAL A 83 17.48 7.07 1.91
N PHE A 84 17.19 7.95 0.92
CA PHE A 84 16.62 7.53 -0.36
C PHE A 84 17.54 6.52 -1.06
N SER A 85 16.96 5.40 -1.50
CA SER A 85 17.72 4.28 -2.08
C SER A 85 17.27 3.90 -3.47
N GLY A 86 16.09 4.36 -3.90
CA GLY A 86 15.62 4.15 -5.26
C GLY A 86 14.12 4.30 -5.41
N LYS A 87 13.65 4.15 -6.66
CA LYS A 87 12.23 4.16 -7.01
C LYS A 87 11.96 3.34 -8.27
N VAL A 88 10.76 2.85 -8.43
CA VAL A 88 10.33 2.07 -9.59
C VAL A 88 8.85 2.33 -9.88
N PRO A 89 8.43 2.42 -11.17
CA PRO A 89 7.02 2.52 -11.51
C PRO A 89 6.28 1.22 -11.16
N VAL A 90 5.02 1.35 -10.72
CA VAL A 90 4.17 0.19 -10.43
C VAL A 90 3.36 -0.28 -11.64
N GLY A 91 3.45 0.40 -12.77
CA GLY A 91 2.71 0.07 -14.00
C GLY A 91 1.25 0.52 -13.97
N SER A 92 0.94 1.52 -13.14
CA SER A 92 -0.35 2.19 -13.02
C SER A 92 -0.13 3.65 -12.66
N ASP A 93 -1.09 4.51 -12.99
CA ASP A 93 -1.09 5.93 -12.61
C ASP A 93 -2.06 6.23 -11.46
N SER A 94 -2.62 5.20 -10.83
CA SER A 94 -3.68 5.34 -9.82
C SER A 94 -3.62 4.30 -8.72
N ALA A 95 -2.40 3.96 -8.28
CA ALA A 95 -2.19 3.04 -7.17
C ALA A 95 -2.64 3.68 -5.84
N ALA A 96 -3.46 2.95 -5.07
CA ALA A 96 -4.10 3.44 -3.86
C ALA A 96 -3.55 2.84 -2.56
N HIS A 97 -3.02 1.61 -2.61
CA HIS A 97 -2.57 0.89 -1.42
C HIS A 97 -1.40 -0.02 -1.75
N LEU A 98 -0.52 -0.23 -0.77
CA LEU A 98 0.54 -1.23 -0.87
C LEU A 98 0.54 -2.17 0.33
N CYS A 99 1.09 -3.36 0.13
CA CYS A 99 1.36 -4.36 1.17
C CYS A 99 2.66 -5.08 0.87
N ILE A 100 3.39 -5.43 1.92
CA ILE A 100 4.62 -6.24 1.84
C ILE A 100 4.38 -7.53 2.59
N ASP A 101 4.78 -8.67 2.02
CA ASP A 101 4.70 -9.94 2.72
C ASP A 101 5.64 -10.00 3.93
N LYS A 102 5.29 -10.81 4.93
CA LYS A 102 6.06 -10.91 6.20
C LYS A 102 7.52 -11.34 6.01
N SER A 103 7.82 -12.06 4.94
CA SER A 103 9.20 -12.49 4.61
C SER A 103 9.98 -11.45 3.81
N THR A 104 9.37 -10.33 3.48
CA THR A 104 9.94 -9.21 2.70
C THR A 104 10.54 -9.69 1.37
N ARG A 105 9.80 -10.54 0.65
CA ARG A 105 10.17 -11.05 -0.68
C ARG A 105 9.43 -10.36 -1.81
N MET A 106 8.23 -9.85 -1.54
CA MET A 106 7.39 -9.21 -2.55
C MET A 106 6.60 -8.04 -1.97
N LEU A 107 6.46 -7.00 -2.78
CA LEU A 107 5.56 -5.88 -2.55
C LEU A 107 4.39 -5.97 -3.54
N PHE A 108 3.21 -5.64 -3.06
CA PHE A 108 1.96 -5.66 -3.84
C PHE A 108 1.30 -4.29 -3.79
N THR A 109 0.66 -3.88 -4.90
CA THR A 109 -0.15 -2.66 -4.94
C THR A 109 -1.56 -2.95 -5.45
N ALA A 110 -2.52 -2.21 -4.93
CA ALA A 110 -3.88 -2.10 -5.47
C ALA A 110 -3.94 -0.85 -6.34
N ASN A 111 -4.29 -1.00 -7.61
CA ASN A 111 -4.31 0.06 -8.62
C ASN A 111 -5.76 0.41 -8.95
N TYR A 112 -6.28 1.37 -8.21
CA TYR A 112 -7.71 1.70 -8.19
C TYR A 112 -8.28 2.07 -9.55
N GLY A 113 -7.63 3.00 -10.28
CA GLY A 113 -8.17 3.52 -11.54
C GLY A 113 -8.10 2.54 -12.71
N ASP A 114 -7.16 1.58 -12.67
CA ASP A 114 -6.92 0.65 -13.79
C ASP A 114 -7.55 -0.72 -13.57
N GLY A 115 -8.14 -0.97 -12.40
CA GLY A 115 -8.70 -2.28 -12.07
C GLY A 115 -7.66 -3.38 -11.93
N THR A 116 -6.39 -3.02 -11.69
CA THR A 116 -5.27 -3.95 -11.66
C THR A 116 -4.63 -4.08 -10.28
N ILE A 117 -3.81 -5.09 -10.11
CA ILE A 117 -2.85 -5.22 -9.02
C ILE A 117 -1.45 -5.31 -9.60
N SER A 118 -0.47 -4.78 -8.90
CA SER A 118 0.92 -4.99 -9.27
C SER A 118 1.66 -5.75 -8.18
N TYR A 119 2.70 -6.48 -8.58
CA TYR A 119 3.59 -7.15 -7.65
C TYR A 119 5.04 -7.03 -8.11
N LEU A 120 5.92 -6.77 -7.15
CA LEU A 120 7.31 -6.46 -7.35
C LEU A 120 8.17 -7.35 -6.44
N PRO A 121 9.22 -8.02 -6.96
CA PRO A 121 10.14 -8.74 -6.10
C PRO A 121 10.99 -7.75 -5.28
N ILE A 122 11.32 -8.15 -4.06
CA ILE A 122 12.22 -7.41 -3.15
C ILE A 122 13.53 -8.20 -3.01
N SER A 123 14.67 -7.55 -3.27
CA SER A 123 16.00 -8.14 -3.04
C SER A 123 16.30 -8.29 -1.55
N ASP A 124 17.37 -9.00 -1.21
CA ASP A 124 17.81 -9.16 0.19
C ASP A 124 18.20 -7.82 0.84
N GLU A 125 18.61 -6.85 0.02
CA GLU A 125 18.95 -5.48 0.44
C GLU A 125 17.76 -4.52 0.44
N GLY A 126 16.57 -4.99 0.03
CA GLY A 126 15.34 -4.20 0.02
C GLY A 126 15.07 -3.41 -1.26
N ALA A 127 15.88 -3.58 -2.31
CA ALA A 127 15.60 -2.94 -3.59
C ALA A 127 14.43 -3.64 -4.31
N LEU A 128 13.58 -2.85 -4.96
CA LEU A 128 12.47 -3.36 -5.76
C LEU A 128 12.91 -3.70 -7.18
N GLY A 129 12.46 -4.84 -7.69
CA GLY A 129 12.54 -5.19 -9.11
C GLY A 129 11.39 -4.61 -9.92
N GLU A 130 11.33 -4.98 -11.20
CA GLU A 130 10.28 -4.53 -12.11
C GLU A 130 8.88 -5.02 -11.68
N ALA A 131 7.88 -4.15 -11.83
CA ALA A 131 6.50 -4.48 -11.56
C ALA A 131 5.93 -5.42 -12.63
N LYS A 132 5.16 -6.41 -12.17
CA LYS A 132 4.27 -7.22 -13.00
C LYS A 132 2.83 -6.85 -12.67
N VAL A 133 2.02 -6.61 -13.69
CA VAL A 133 0.65 -6.11 -13.56
C VAL A 133 -0.35 -7.18 -13.98
N LEU A 134 -1.41 -7.36 -13.21
CA LEU A 134 -2.51 -8.27 -13.48
C LEU A 134 -3.86 -7.57 -13.31
N LEU A 135 -4.84 -7.93 -14.13
CA LEU A 135 -6.23 -7.56 -13.88
C LEU A 135 -6.75 -8.28 -12.64
N ASN A 136 -7.32 -7.55 -11.69
CA ASN A 136 -7.85 -8.14 -10.45
C ASN A 136 -9.21 -8.79 -10.66
N GLY A 137 -10.12 -8.10 -11.34
CA GLY A 137 -11.48 -8.54 -11.57
C GLY A 137 -12.02 -8.08 -12.93
N GLN A 138 -13.23 -8.50 -13.27
CA GLN A 138 -13.88 -8.11 -14.53
C GLN A 138 -14.92 -7.00 -14.35
N GLY A 139 -15.03 -6.43 -13.15
CA GLY A 139 -16.09 -5.48 -12.79
C GLY A 139 -17.47 -6.16 -12.70
N VAL A 140 -18.24 -5.78 -11.74
CA VAL A 140 -19.69 -6.09 -11.72
C VAL A 140 -20.37 -4.81 -12.16
N HIS A 141 -21.01 -4.83 -13.32
CA HIS A 141 -21.69 -3.66 -13.89
C HIS A 141 -22.95 -3.30 -13.09
N HIS A 142 -22.77 -2.77 -11.89
CA HIS A 142 -23.85 -2.14 -11.12
C HIS A 142 -23.83 -0.61 -11.24
N GLY A 143 -22.82 -0.06 -11.92
CA GLY A 143 -22.67 1.38 -12.09
C GLY A 143 -23.63 1.94 -13.13
N ILE A 144 -24.12 3.14 -12.88
CA ILE A 144 -24.86 3.94 -13.87
C ILE A 144 -23.81 4.61 -14.76
N GLU A 145 -23.61 4.09 -15.97
CA GLU A 145 -22.67 4.64 -16.95
C GLU A 145 -22.85 6.16 -17.10
N GLY A 146 -21.75 6.89 -16.97
CA GLY A 146 -21.69 8.32 -17.28
C GLY A 146 -22.19 9.28 -16.20
N GLN A 147 -22.51 8.81 -15.00
CA GLN A 147 -22.86 9.67 -13.88
C GLN A 147 -21.74 9.66 -12.83
N TRP A 148 -21.30 10.86 -12.42
CA TRP A 148 -20.37 11.05 -11.32
C TRP A 148 -21.14 11.37 -10.04
N GLY A 149 -20.86 10.63 -8.96
CA GLY A 149 -21.47 10.84 -7.65
C GLY A 149 -20.55 10.27 -6.55
N ASP A 150 -20.93 10.49 -5.29
CA ASP A 150 -20.15 10.05 -4.13
C ASP A 150 -20.60 8.68 -3.58
N GLY A 151 -21.68 8.12 -4.11
CA GLY A 151 -22.19 6.81 -3.70
C GLY A 151 -21.45 5.63 -4.33
N PRO A 152 -21.50 4.42 -3.72
CA PRO A 152 -20.84 3.23 -4.26
C PRO A 152 -21.36 2.85 -5.67
N GLU A 153 -22.62 3.14 -5.99
CA GLU A 153 -23.21 2.89 -7.30
C GLU A 153 -22.49 3.60 -8.45
N PHE A 154 -21.77 4.69 -8.17
CA PHE A 154 -21.00 5.45 -9.16
C PHE A 154 -19.54 4.99 -9.27
N ARG A 155 -19.12 4.02 -8.46
CA ARG A 155 -17.73 3.52 -8.39
C ARG A 155 -17.65 2.02 -8.64
N GLN A 156 -18.70 1.40 -9.18
CA GLN A 156 -18.76 -0.04 -9.48
C GLN A 156 -18.98 -0.31 -10.98
N GLU A 157 -18.64 0.67 -11.82
CA GLU A 157 -18.67 0.55 -13.29
C GLU A 157 -17.57 -0.37 -13.83
N SER A 158 -16.49 -0.53 -13.08
CA SER A 158 -15.37 -1.39 -13.41
C SER A 158 -14.71 -1.93 -12.14
N ALA A 159 -13.71 -2.78 -12.27
CA ALA A 159 -12.88 -3.21 -11.14
C ALA A 159 -12.12 -2.01 -10.56
N HIS A 160 -12.12 -1.87 -9.24
CA HIS A 160 -11.39 -0.84 -8.49
C HIS A 160 -10.75 -1.45 -7.24
N PRO A 161 -9.65 -2.20 -7.38
CA PRO A 161 -8.88 -2.69 -6.24
C PRO A 161 -8.45 -1.53 -5.35
N HIS A 162 -8.84 -1.55 -4.07
CA HIS A 162 -8.56 -0.45 -3.16
C HIS A 162 -7.60 -0.84 -2.04
N GLY A 163 -7.70 -2.06 -1.53
CA GLY A 163 -6.85 -2.57 -0.47
C GLY A 163 -6.25 -3.92 -0.80
N VAL A 164 -4.98 -4.12 -0.44
CA VAL A 164 -4.26 -5.40 -0.57
C VAL A 164 -3.65 -5.78 0.77
N ILE A 165 -3.68 -7.08 1.10
CA ILE A 165 -3.02 -7.61 2.30
C ILE A 165 -2.58 -9.05 2.08
N VAL A 166 -1.44 -9.43 2.64
CA VAL A 166 -0.95 -10.81 2.63
C VAL A 166 -1.28 -11.49 3.95
N CYS A 167 -1.89 -12.67 3.88
CA CYS A 167 -2.09 -13.57 5.01
C CYS A 167 -1.65 -14.98 4.62
N GLY A 168 -0.60 -15.50 5.25
CA GLY A 168 0.05 -16.74 4.83
C GLY A 168 0.66 -16.62 3.44
N ASP A 169 0.35 -17.57 2.55
CA ASP A 169 0.79 -17.59 1.15
C ASP A 169 -0.28 -17.05 0.19
N GLN A 170 -1.22 -16.25 0.73
CA GLN A 170 -2.31 -15.68 -0.05
C GLN A 170 -2.27 -14.15 0.00
N LEU A 171 -2.51 -13.52 -1.15
CA LEU A 171 -2.80 -12.10 -1.27
C LEU A 171 -4.31 -11.93 -1.36
N TYR A 172 -4.87 -11.10 -0.51
CA TYR A 172 -6.29 -10.71 -0.53
C TYR A 172 -6.41 -9.29 -1.02
N VAL A 173 -7.36 -9.08 -1.92
CA VAL A 173 -7.62 -7.81 -2.58
C VAL A 173 -9.07 -7.41 -2.36
N ALA A 174 -9.31 -6.29 -1.69
CA ALA A 174 -10.61 -5.67 -1.63
C ALA A 174 -10.84 -4.89 -2.93
N ASP A 175 -11.77 -5.34 -3.74
CA ASP A 175 -12.14 -4.70 -5.00
C ASP A 175 -13.49 -4.00 -4.85
N LEU A 176 -13.45 -2.69 -4.66
CA LEU A 176 -14.62 -1.85 -4.48
C LEU A 176 -15.54 -1.91 -5.71
N GLY A 177 -14.94 -1.86 -6.90
CA GLY A 177 -15.69 -1.84 -8.14
C GLY A 177 -16.31 -3.18 -8.50
N SER A 178 -15.58 -4.28 -8.29
CA SER A 178 -16.09 -5.64 -8.51
C SER A 178 -16.97 -6.14 -7.37
N ASN A 179 -17.07 -5.39 -6.27
CA ASN A 179 -17.84 -5.74 -5.07
C ASN A 179 -17.44 -7.09 -4.45
N GLU A 180 -16.17 -7.45 -4.57
CA GLU A 180 -15.64 -8.74 -4.11
C GLU A 180 -14.32 -8.60 -3.35
N VAL A 181 -14.02 -9.61 -2.56
CA VAL A 181 -12.67 -9.87 -2.05
C VAL A 181 -12.07 -10.99 -2.87
N VAL A 182 -11.02 -10.68 -3.61
CA VAL A 182 -10.30 -11.64 -4.46
C VAL A 182 -9.12 -12.21 -3.71
N CYS A 183 -8.93 -13.53 -3.79
CA CYS A 183 -7.80 -14.24 -3.22
C CYS A 183 -6.87 -14.73 -4.33
N TRP A 184 -5.56 -14.45 -4.17
CA TRP A 184 -4.50 -14.88 -5.07
C TRP A 184 -3.49 -15.74 -4.30
N SER A 185 -3.13 -16.89 -4.82
CA SER A 185 -2.00 -17.69 -4.30
C SER A 185 -0.68 -17.09 -4.78
N ILE A 186 0.28 -16.97 -3.88
CA ILE A 186 1.60 -16.41 -4.14
C ILE A 186 2.61 -17.52 -4.36
N ASP A 187 3.23 -17.56 -5.53
CA ASP A 187 4.41 -18.37 -5.81
C ASP A 187 5.65 -17.46 -5.70
N TYR A 188 6.28 -17.50 -4.55
CA TYR A 188 7.46 -16.68 -4.26
C TYR A 188 8.67 -17.05 -5.12
N ASP A 189 8.82 -18.33 -5.46
CA ASP A 189 10.00 -18.80 -6.20
C ASP A 189 9.90 -18.47 -7.69
N ALA A 190 8.71 -18.60 -8.27
CA ALA A 190 8.44 -18.18 -9.64
C ALA A 190 8.16 -16.68 -9.77
N CYS A 191 8.00 -15.96 -8.66
CA CYS A 191 7.51 -14.58 -8.60
C CYS A 191 6.24 -14.41 -9.45
N ARG A 192 5.17 -15.13 -9.06
CA ARG A 192 3.88 -15.16 -9.76
C ARG A 192 2.70 -15.19 -8.80
N LEU A 193 1.57 -14.69 -9.30
CA LEU A 193 0.27 -14.77 -8.66
C LEU A 193 -0.68 -15.63 -9.49
N TYR A 194 -1.50 -16.44 -8.80
CA TYR A 194 -2.56 -17.23 -9.40
C TYR A 194 -3.87 -16.91 -8.68
N ARG A 195 -4.89 -16.48 -9.43
CA ARG A 195 -6.22 -16.25 -8.86
C ARG A 195 -6.77 -17.57 -8.35
N SER A 196 -7.02 -17.68 -7.06
CA SER A 196 -7.48 -18.93 -6.40
C SER A 196 -8.96 -18.93 -6.13
N SER A 197 -9.52 -17.84 -5.60
CA SER A 197 -10.94 -17.72 -5.26
C SER A 197 -11.37 -16.27 -5.14
N SER A 198 -12.66 -16.04 -4.98
CA SER A 198 -13.20 -14.76 -4.54
C SER A 198 -14.49 -14.94 -3.75
N VAL A 199 -14.81 -13.93 -2.94
CA VAL A 199 -16.07 -13.83 -2.21
C VAL A 199 -16.78 -12.58 -2.68
N LEU A 200 -17.93 -12.74 -3.31
CA LEU A 200 -18.83 -11.65 -3.67
C LEU A 200 -19.55 -11.20 -2.40
N LEU A 201 -19.56 -9.89 -2.17
CA LEU A 201 -20.27 -9.28 -1.06
C LEU A 201 -21.72 -8.93 -1.46
N HIS A 202 -22.52 -8.46 -0.50
CA HIS A 202 -23.87 -7.98 -0.82
C HIS A 202 -23.81 -6.76 -1.73
N ASP A 203 -24.86 -6.51 -2.48
CA ASP A 203 -24.95 -5.41 -3.45
C ASP A 203 -24.52 -4.07 -2.82
N LEU A 204 -23.70 -3.34 -3.56
CA LEU A 204 -23.20 -2.02 -3.18
C LEU A 204 -22.36 -1.99 -1.87
N ALA A 205 -21.82 -3.13 -1.42
CA ALA A 205 -20.97 -3.16 -0.24
C ALA A 205 -19.70 -2.33 -0.40
N GLY A 206 -19.07 -2.39 -1.57
CA GLY A 206 -17.89 -1.59 -1.92
C GLY A 206 -16.68 -1.84 -1.01
N PRO A 207 -16.14 -3.07 -0.93
CA PRO A 207 -15.04 -3.39 -0.03
C PRO A 207 -13.81 -2.52 -0.30
N ARG A 208 -13.24 -1.95 0.76
CA ARG A 208 -12.18 -0.95 0.65
C ARG A 208 -10.86 -1.38 1.31
N HIS A 209 -10.91 -1.80 2.56
CA HIS A 209 -9.75 -2.26 3.32
C HIS A 209 -10.01 -3.64 3.90
N ILE A 210 -8.92 -4.40 4.08
CA ILE A 210 -8.96 -5.73 4.71
C ILE A 210 -7.89 -5.75 5.78
N ASP A 211 -8.20 -6.40 6.89
CA ASP A 211 -7.22 -6.77 7.91
C ASP A 211 -7.51 -8.18 8.42
N PHE A 212 -6.53 -8.80 9.04
CA PHE A 212 -6.65 -10.15 9.60
C PHE A 212 -6.35 -10.13 11.10
N SER A 213 -7.03 -11.02 11.83
CA SER A 213 -6.63 -11.34 13.20
C SER A 213 -5.18 -11.85 13.24
N ASP A 214 -4.48 -11.65 14.37
CA ASP A 214 -3.07 -12.04 14.53
C ASP A 214 -2.79 -13.52 14.21
N ASN A 215 -3.77 -14.39 14.46
CA ASN A 215 -3.68 -15.81 14.14
C ASN A 215 -4.10 -16.18 12.69
N GLY A 216 -4.49 -15.18 11.89
CA GLY A 216 -4.91 -15.36 10.49
C GLY A 216 -6.24 -16.08 10.28
N LEU A 217 -7.00 -16.38 11.34
CA LEU A 217 -8.24 -17.15 11.23
C LEU A 217 -9.45 -16.33 10.81
N TYR A 218 -9.42 -15.02 11.01
CA TYR A 218 -10.53 -14.12 10.72
C TYR A 218 -10.03 -12.96 9.87
N GLY A 219 -10.69 -12.71 8.74
CA GLY A 219 -10.52 -11.51 7.93
C GLY A 219 -11.64 -10.51 8.22
N TYR A 220 -11.30 -9.24 8.30
CA TYR A 220 -12.22 -8.13 8.50
C TYR A 220 -12.18 -7.25 7.27
N VAL A 221 -13.34 -6.98 6.69
CA VAL A 221 -13.48 -6.13 5.51
C VAL A 221 -14.23 -4.88 5.91
N LEU A 222 -13.64 -3.73 5.61
CA LEU A 222 -14.28 -2.43 5.73
C LEU A 222 -14.80 -2.01 4.36
N ASN A 223 -16.07 -1.66 4.32
CA ASN A 223 -16.79 -1.23 3.11
C ASN A 223 -16.96 0.29 3.11
#